data_ce9bf65cc284f7039d03413cd556ba6d
#
_entry.id   ce9bf65cc284f7039d03413cd556ba6d
#
_cell.length_a   1.000
_cell.length_b   1.000
_cell.length_c   1.000
_cell.angle_alpha   90.00
_cell.angle_beta   90.00
_cell.angle_gamma   90.00
#
_symmetry.space_group_name_H-M   'P 1'
#
loop_
_entity.id
_entity.type
_entity.pdbx_description
1 polymer ?
#
loop_
_entity_poly.entity_id
_entity_poly.type
_entity_poly.pdbx_seq_one_letter_code
_entity_poly.pdbx_strand_id
1 'polypeptide(L)'
;MWKIFCTNALLGICYAIACQAVGIDISHETIRYWWNRFGPMFAANIRRKRIQQLRAYSNWKWHIDEVFVKINGETHYLWRAVDHEGEVLEAVVTKKRNKRAALKLLRKLMRRYGKPDSIVTDKLKSYGAAFRELGVSGHENNGRWINNRAENSHLPFRRRERSMQRFRRMRSLQKFASIHSSVYNHFNKERHHYNRDNFKENRTAAWQVIVCNH
;
A
#
# COMPACT_ATOMS: atom_id res chain seq x y z
N MET A 1 15.55 12.23 17.84
CA MET A 1 15.88 12.60 16.45
C MET A 1 15.23 11.65 15.42
N TRP A 2 15.33 10.33 15.53
CA TRP A 2 14.72 9.35 14.63
C TRP A 2 13.19 9.41 14.52
N LYS A 3 12.48 9.82 15.56
CA LYS A 3 11.00 9.87 15.59
C LYS A 3 10.36 10.76 14.52
N ILE A 4 11.01 11.81 14.13
CA ILE A 4 10.51 12.77 13.15
C ILE A 4 10.66 12.23 11.71
N PHE A 5 11.66 11.38 11.45
CA PHE A 5 12.06 10.96 10.12
C PHE A 5 11.08 10.04 9.40
N CYS A 6 10.49 9.08 10.07
CA CYS A 6 9.66 8.09 9.40
C CYS A 6 8.25 8.59 9.06
N THR A 7 7.61 9.44 9.89
CA THR A 7 6.28 10.00 9.58
C THR A 7 6.33 10.88 8.34
N ASN A 8 7.45 11.49 8.13
CA ASN A 8 7.61 12.53 7.14
C ASN A 8 8.21 12.05 5.82
N ALA A 9 8.90 10.93 5.80
CA ALA A 9 9.29 10.27 4.55
C ALA A 9 8.07 9.88 3.69
N LEU A 10 6.89 9.72 4.31
CA LEU A 10 5.62 9.61 3.62
C LEU A 10 5.05 10.94 3.15
N LEU A 11 5.37 12.02 3.82
CA LEU A 11 4.82 13.34 3.57
C LEU A 11 5.71 14.21 2.66
N GLY A 12 6.84 13.71 2.18
CA GLY A 12 7.81 14.26 1.21
C GLY A 12 8.00 15.78 1.15
N ILE A 13 6.95 16.53 0.95
CA ILE A 13 6.97 18.00 0.83
C ILE A 13 6.69 18.69 2.17
N CYS A 14 5.85 18.11 3.03
CA CYS A 14 5.57 18.67 4.37
C CYS A 14 6.79 18.57 5.30
N TYR A 15 7.81 17.82 4.92
CA TYR A 15 8.96 17.57 5.77
C TYR A 15 9.98 18.71 5.81
N ALA A 16 10.26 19.33 4.68
CA ALA A 16 11.12 20.51 4.67
C ALA A 16 10.53 21.60 5.56
N ILE A 17 9.19 21.78 5.48
CA ILE A 17 8.45 22.77 6.30
C ILE A 17 8.43 22.35 7.78
N ALA A 18 8.21 21.07 8.09
CA ALA A 18 8.18 20.59 9.47
C ALA A 18 9.58 20.54 10.12
N CYS A 19 10.66 20.29 9.36
CA CYS A 19 12.02 20.37 9.86
C CYS A 19 12.45 21.80 10.11
N GLN A 20 12.09 22.73 9.23
CA GLN A 20 12.31 24.17 9.46
C GLN A 20 11.57 24.66 10.70
N ALA A 21 10.33 24.20 10.94
CA ALA A 21 9.54 24.52 12.13
C ALA A 21 10.14 23.98 13.44
N VAL A 22 11.00 22.96 13.38
CA VAL A 22 11.66 22.33 14.55
C VAL A 22 13.17 22.70 14.61
N GLY A 23 13.64 23.60 13.72
CA GLY A 23 15.04 24.06 13.68
C GLY A 23 16.02 23.00 13.17
N ILE A 24 15.57 21.99 12.44
CA ILE A 24 16.41 20.95 11.87
C ILE A 24 16.59 21.24 10.36
N ASP A 25 17.75 21.71 9.98
CA ASP A 25 18.11 21.94 8.58
C ASP A 25 18.57 20.63 7.92
N ILE A 26 17.70 20.08 7.07
CA ILE A 26 17.98 18.83 6.35
C ILE A 26 17.64 18.99 4.88
N SER A 27 18.60 18.68 4.03
CA SER A 27 18.43 18.78 2.59
C SER A 27 17.44 17.75 2.04
N HIS A 28 16.78 18.09 0.93
CA HIS A 28 15.89 17.16 0.20
C HIS A 28 16.61 15.86 -0.22
N GLU A 29 17.90 15.96 -0.54
CA GLU A 29 18.70 14.80 -0.94
C GLU A 29 18.96 13.86 0.23
N THR A 30 19.16 14.38 1.43
CA THR A 30 19.26 13.57 2.66
C THR A 30 17.98 12.80 2.91
N ILE A 31 16.82 13.45 2.76
CA ILE A 31 15.51 12.80 2.89
C ILE A 31 15.33 11.72 1.83
N ARG A 32 15.68 12.00 0.59
CA ARG A 32 15.63 11.04 -0.53
C ARG A 32 16.55 9.85 -0.28
N TYR A 33 17.77 10.08 0.20
CA TYR A 33 18.72 9.05 0.57
C TYR A 33 18.14 8.13 1.65
N TRP A 34 17.61 8.69 2.73
CA TRP A 34 17.01 7.90 3.82
C TRP A 34 15.76 7.12 3.39
N TRP A 35 14.90 7.72 2.60
CA TRP A 35 13.79 7.02 2.02
C TRP A 35 14.25 5.80 1.20
N ASN A 36 15.27 5.98 0.39
CA ASN A 36 15.80 4.91 -0.43
C ASN A 36 16.52 3.83 0.37
N ARG A 37 17.21 4.20 1.42
CA ARG A 37 17.99 3.30 2.27
C ARG A 37 17.13 2.54 3.25
N PHE A 38 16.31 3.24 4.02
CA PHE A 38 15.59 2.69 5.17
C PHE A 38 14.11 2.36 4.87
N GLY A 39 13.48 3.04 3.92
CA GLY A 39 12.09 2.80 3.56
C GLY A 39 11.74 1.34 3.27
N PRO A 40 12.53 0.60 2.46
CA PRO A 40 12.29 -0.82 2.21
C PRO A 40 12.39 -1.69 3.46
N MET A 41 13.31 -1.39 4.38
CA MET A 41 13.51 -2.13 5.63
C MET A 41 12.30 -1.96 6.56
N PHE A 42 11.86 -0.73 6.78
CA PHE A 42 10.66 -0.45 7.58
C PHE A 42 9.40 -1.08 6.96
N ALA A 43 9.22 -0.94 5.67
CA ALA A 43 8.09 -1.55 4.98
C ALA A 43 8.08 -3.08 5.08
N ALA A 44 9.24 -3.71 5.03
CA ALA A 44 9.36 -5.16 5.21
C ALA A 44 9.02 -5.59 6.64
N ASN A 45 9.47 -4.83 7.63
CA ASN A 45 9.22 -5.10 9.04
C ASN A 45 7.73 -4.95 9.40
N ILE A 46 7.11 -3.84 9.01
CA ILE A 46 5.67 -3.60 9.16
C ILE A 46 4.87 -4.75 8.52
N ARG A 47 5.22 -5.11 7.29
CA ARG A 47 4.53 -6.18 6.55
C ARG A 47 4.68 -7.54 7.21
N ARG A 48 5.88 -7.88 7.72
CA ARG A 48 6.13 -9.15 8.42
C ARG A 48 5.24 -9.28 9.66
N LYS A 49 5.23 -8.27 10.54
CA LYS A 49 4.38 -8.23 11.73
C LYS A 49 2.90 -8.36 11.38
N ARG A 50 2.47 -7.65 10.34
CA ARG A 50 1.09 -7.69 9.88
C ARG A 50 0.70 -9.07 9.35
N ILE A 51 1.52 -9.72 8.53
CA ILE A 51 1.24 -11.07 8.02
C ILE A 51 1.08 -12.06 9.18
N GLN A 52 1.90 -11.96 10.22
CA GLN A 52 1.79 -12.82 11.40
C GLN A 52 0.44 -12.63 12.12
N GLN A 53 0.00 -11.38 12.31
CA GLN A 53 -1.30 -11.07 12.91
C GLN A 53 -2.45 -11.58 12.06
N LEU A 54 -2.39 -11.34 10.77
CA LEU A 54 -3.48 -11.65 9.84
C LEU A 54 -3.67 -13.14 9.57
N ARG A 55 -2.63 -13.96 9.66
CA ARG A 55 -2.73 -15.42 9.52
C ARG A 55 -3.54 -16.09 10.63
N ALA A 56 -3.73 -15.41 11.74
CA ALA A 56 -4.55 -15.89 12.86
C ALA A 56 -6.07 -15.77 12.62
N TYR A 57 -6.49 -15.01 11.62
CA TYR A 57 -7.90 -14.77 11.30
C TYR A 57 -8.27 -15.44 9.98
N SER A 58 -9.34 -16.25 9.94
CA SER A 58 -9.67 -17.10 8.80
C SER A 58 -10.58 -16.47 7.74
N ASN A 59 -11.29 -15.41 8.05
CA ASN A 59 -12.33 -14.87 7.15
C ASN A 59 -11.86 -13.64 6.38
N TRP A 60 -11.25 -13.86 5.21
CA TRP A 60 -10.68 -12.78 4.42
C TRP A 60 -11.51 -12.49 3.17
N LYS A 61 -11.95 -11.26 3.08
CA LYS A 61 -12.48 -10.69 1.85
C LYS A 61 -11.44 -9.78 1.23
N TRP A 62 -11.02 -10.07 0.00
CA TRP A 62 -10.11 -9.24 -0.75
C TRP A 62 -10.86 -8.41 -1.78
N HIS A 63 -10.49 -7.15 -1.89
CA HIS A 63 -10.94 -6.26 -2.95
C HIS A 63 -9.75 -5.96 -3.84
N ILE A 64 -9.87 -6.21 -5.13
CA ILE A 64 -8.76 -6.06 -6.08
C ILE A 64 -9.18 -5.09 -7.17
N ASP A 65 -8.30 -4.14 -7.46
CA ASP A 65 -8.48 -3.16 -8.53
C ASP A 65 -7.13 -2.68 -9.06
N GLU A 66 -7.13 -2.05 -10.21
CA GLU A 66 -5.92 -1.49 -10.80
C GLU A 66 -5.98 0.02 -11.05
N VAL A 67 -4.84 0.65 -10.82
CA VAL A 67 -4.61 2.07 -11.06
C VAL A 67 -3.74 2.25 -12.30
N PHE A 68 -4.18 3.07 -13.24
CA PHE A 68 -3.39 3.43 -14.41
C PHE A 68 -2.35 4.49 -14.05
N VAL A 69 -1.08 4.24 -14.31
CA VAL A 69 0.02 5.18 -14.05
C VAL A 69 0.82 5.38 -15.33
N LYS A 70 1.01 6.63 -15.75
CA LYS A 70 1.84 6.97 -16.91
C LYS A 70 3.31 7.11 -16.49
N ILE A 71 4.19 6.40 -17.19
CA ILE A 71 5.65 6.51 -17.04
C ILE A 71 6.25 6.80 -18.42
N ASN A 72 6.85 7.96 -18.60
CA ASN A 72 7.41 8.41 -19.90
C ASN A 72 6.40 8.30 -21.05
N GLY A 73 5.14 8.63 -20.81
CA GLY A 73 4.06 8.53 -21.80
C GLY A 73 3.42 7.14 -21.92
N GLU A 74 4.07 6.07 -21.49
CA GLU A 74 3.53 4.71 -21.52
C GLU A 74 2.62 4.43 -20.33
N THR A 75 1.50 3.75 -20.56
CA THR A 75 0.57 3.34 -19.51
C THR A 75 1.08 2.07 -18.82
N HIS A 76 1.19 2.14 -17.50
CA HIS A 76 1.48 1.02 -16.62
C HIS A 76 0.31 0.78 -15.69
N TYR A 77 0.19 -0.43 -15.17
CA TYR A 77 -0.91 -0.88 -14.33
C TYR A 77 -0.38 -1.20 -12.93
N LEU A 78 -0.85 -0.46 -11.93
CA LEU A 78 -0.60 -0.74 -10.53
C LEU A 78 -1.78 -1.52 -9.97
N TRP A 79 -1.65 -2.82 -9.86
CA TRP A 79 -2.62 -3.72 -9.25
C TRP A 79 -2.53 -3.60 -7.74
N ARG A 80 -3.67 -3.41 -7.11
CA ARG A 80 -3.75 -3.29 -5.64
C ARG A 80 -4.79 -4.26 -5.12
N ALA A 81 -4.45 -4.93 -4.03
CA ALA A 81 -5.39 -5.71 -3.24
C ALA A 81 -5.51 -5.09 -1.86
N VAL A 82 -6.72 -4.93 -1.40
CA VAL A 82 -7.05 -4.46 -0.06
C VAL A 82 -7.94 -5.48 0.65
N ASP A 83 -7.90 -5.49 1.97
CA ASP A 83 -8.78 -6.31 2.79
C ASP A 83 -10.15 -5.66 3.01
N HIS A 84 -10.97 -6.30 3.83
CA HIS A 84 -12.30 -5.81 4.20
C HIS A 84 -12.26 -4.51 5.05
N GLU A 85 -11.12 -4.16 5.64
CA GLU A 85 -10.90 -2.90 6.35
C GLU A 85 -10.38 -1.78 5.43
N GLY A 86 -10.05 -2.11 4.18
CA GLY A 86 -9.49 -1.18 3.19
C GLY A 86 -7.97 -0.99 3.30
N GLU A 87 -7.30 -1.83 4.08
CA GLU A 87 -5.86 -1.82 4.20
C GLU A 87 -5.18 -2.56 3.03
N VAL A 88 -4.11 -2.00 2.51
CA VAL A 88 -3.43 -2.55 1.33
C VAL A 88 -2.63 -3.78 1.68
N LEU A 89 -3.06 -4.94 1.18
CA LEU A 89 -2.36 -6.22 1.32
C LEU A 89 -1.13 -6.28 0.42
N GLU A 90 -1.32 -5.92 -0.86
CA GLU A 90 -0.26 -6.00 -1.86
C GLU A 90 -0.44 -4.97 -2.97
N ALA A 91 0.68 -4.57 -3.59
CA ALA A 91 0.72 -3.71 -4.75
C ALA A 91 1.75 -4.24 -5.75
N VAL A 92 1.34 -4.47 -7.00
CA VAL A 92 2.17 -5.01 -8.08
C VAL A 92 2.05 -4.15 -9.33
N VAL A 93 3.19 -3.72 -9.88
CA VAL A 93 3.24 -2.95 -11.12
C VAL A 93 3.51 -3.87 -12.31
N THR A 94 2.77 -3.68 -13.40
CA THR A 94 2.96 -4.42 -14.66
C THR A 94 2.83 -3.49 -15.87
N LYS A 95 3.44 -3.89 -17.00
CA LYS A 95 3.28 -3.17 -18.28
C LYS A 95 1.98 -3.51 -18.99
N LYS A 96 1.41 -4.68 -18.74
CA LYS A 96 0.22 -5.19 -19.44
C LYS A 96 -0.88 -5.53 -18.45
N ARG A 97 -2.13 -5.27 -18.84
CA ARG A 97 -3.35 -5.63 -18.13
C ARG A 97 -3.86 -6.98 -18.67
N ASN A 98 -3.28 -8.08 -18.22
CA ASN A 98 -3.60 -9.41 -18.72
C ASN A 98 -3.64 -10.47 -17.60
N LYS A 99 -4.06 -11.70 -17.97
CA LYS A 99 -4.12 -12.86 -17.08
C LYS A 99 -2.83 -13.10 -16.31
N ARG A 100 -1.64 -12.95 -16.94
CA ARG A 100 -0.35 -13.15 -16.27
C ARG A 100 -0.11 -12.14 -15.14
N ALA A 101 -0.55 -10.89 -15.34
CA ALA A 101 -0.46 -9.85 -14.32
C ALA A 101 -1.38 -10.17 -13.12
N ALA A 102 -2.64 -10.56 -13.39
CA ALA A 102 -3.58 -10.99 -12.35
C ALA A 102 -3.04 -12.20 -11.57
N LEU A 103 -2.54 -13.22 -12.25
CA LEU A 103 -1.92 -14.40 -11.63
C LEU A 103 -0.72 -14.03 -10.75
N LYS A 104 0.13 -13.10 -11.20
CA LYS A 104 1.28 -12.64 -10.42
C LYS A 104 0.85 -12.02 -9.08
N LEU A 105 -0.19 -11.19 -9.10
CA LEU A 105 -0.75 -10.61 -7.88
C LEU A 105 -1.36 -11.68 -6.97
N LEU A 106 -2.27 -12.51 -7.51
CA LEU A 106 -2.99 -13.52 -6.75
C LEU A 106 -2.07 -14.56 -6.12
N ARG A 107 -1.11 -15.09 -6.87
CA ARG A 107 -0.11 -16.03 -6.32
C ARG A 107 0.71 -15.40 -5.19
N LYS A 108 1.04 -14.11 -5.30
CA LYS A 108 1.76 -13.39 -4.26
C LYS A 108 0.92 -13.21 -3.00
N LEU A 109 -0.37 -12.88 -3.16
CA LEU A 109 -1.31 -12.77 -2.05
C LEU A 109 -1.51 -14.11 -1.35
N MET A 110 -1.85 -15.17 -2.11
CA MET A 110 -2.11 -16.49 -1.54
C MET A 110 -0.91 -17.09 -0.82
N ARG A 111 0.31 -16.85 -1.33
CA ARG A 111 1.53 -17.29 -0.64
C ARG A 111 1.71 -16.61 0.71
N ARG A 112 1.29 -15.37 0.86
CA ARG A 112 1.47 -14.57 2.07
C ARG A 112 0.35 -14.75 3.08
N TYR A 113 -0.88 -14.74 2.60
CA TYR A 113 -2.08 -14.63 3.43
C TYR A 113 -2.96 -15.89 3.41
N GLY A 114 -2.65 -16.87 2.58
CA GLY A 114 -3.51 -18.05 2.37
C GLY A 114 -4.60 -17.77 1.32
N LYS A 115 -5.60 -18.65 1.25
CA LYS A 115 -6.76 -18.48 0.37
C LYS A 115 -7.79 -17.58 1.05
N PRO A 116 -8.38 -16.61 0.33
CA PRO A 116 -9.46 -15.79 0.86
C PRO A 116 -10.80 -16.52 0.75
N ASP A 117 -11.76 -16.13 1.57
CA ASP A 117 -13.15 -16.64 1.47
C ASP A 117 -13.88 -15.99 0.28
N SER A 118 -13.54 -14.75 -0.03
CA SER A 118 -14.19 -14.01 -1.11
C SER A 118 -13.21 -13.02 -1.77
N ILE A 119 -13.32 -12.90 -3.10
CA ILE A 119 -12.55 -11.93 -3.90
C ILE A 119 -13.52 -11.05 -4.67
N VAL A 120 -13.42 -9.75 -4.48
CA VAL A 120 -14.20 -8.74 -5.19
C VAL A 120 -13.32 -8.05 -6.24
N THR A 121 -13.85 -7.96 -7.47
CA THR A 121 -13.16 -7.31 -8.60
C THR A 121 -14.11 -6.49 -9.45
N ASP A 122 -13.57 -5.72 -10.40
CA ASP A 122 -14.31 -4.93 -11.39
C ASP A 122 -14.81 -5.73 -12.61
N LYS A 123 -14.94 -7.04 -12.51
CA LYS A 123 -15.37 -7.96 -13.60
C LYS A 123 -14.43 -8.04 -14.81
N LEU A 124 -13.19 -7.64 -14.67
CA LEU A 124 -12.21 -7.77 -15.76
C LEU A 124 -12.01 -9.25 -16.15
N LYS A 125 -12.11 -9.58 -17.44
CA LYS A 125 -11.97 -10.95 -17.97
C LYS A 125 -10.66 -11.64 -17.53
N SER A 126 -9.59 -10.87 -17.30
CA SER A 126 -8.30 -11.40 -16.84
C SER A 126 -8.35 -11.99 -15.44
N TYR A 127 -9.24 -11.51 -14.55
CA TYR A 127 -9.43 -12.10 -13.21
C TYR A 127 -10.14 -13.45 -13.30
N GLY A 128 -11.25 -13.54 -14.03
CA GLY A 128 -11.97 -14.82 -14.18
C GLY A 128 -11.08 -15.93 -14.78
N ALA A 129 -10.23 -15.60 -15.75
CA ALA A 129 -9.26 -16.54 -16.31
C ALA A 129 -8.16 -16.94 -15.30
N ALA A 130 -7.75 -16.01 -14.43
CA ALA A 130 -6.77 -16.28 -13.38
C ALA A 130 -7.37 -17.11 -12.23
N PHE A 131 -8.62 -16.85 -11.84
CA PHE A 131 -9.31 -17.58 -10.79
C PHE A 131 -9.54 -19.04 -11.16
N ARG A 132 -9.92 -19.33 -12.42
CA ARG A 132 -10.03 -20.70 -12.92
C ARG A 132 -8.73 -21.46 -12.83
N GLU A 133 -7.60 -20.83 -13.20
CA GLU A 133 -6.26 -21.45 -13.13
C GLU A 133 -5.83 -21.73 -11.68
N LEU A 134 -6.25 -20.91 -10.73
CA LEU A 134 -5.89 -21.05 -9.32
C LEU A 134 -6.90 -21.88 -8.50
N GLY A 135 -7.99 -22.34 -9.12
CA GLY A 135 -9.01 -23.13 -8.45
C GLY A 135 -9.79 -22.35 -7.37
N VAL A 136 -10.00 -21.03 -7.60
CA VAL A 136 -10.72 -20.13 -6.67
C VAL A 136 -11.95 -19.47 -7.30
N SER A 137 -12.49 -20.06 -8.36
CA SER A 137 -13.61 -19.48 -9.13
C SER A 137 -14.89 -19.32 -8.30
N GLY A 138 -15.11 -20.14 -7.26
CA GLY A 138 -16.26 -20.04 -6.37
C GLY A 138 -16.19 -18.88 -5.36
N HIS A 139 -15.07 -18.22 -5.23
CA HIS A 139 -14.85 -17.13 -4.28
C HIS A 139 -15.03 -15.74 -4.91
N GLU A 140 -15.40 -15.68 -6.19
CA GLU A 140 -15.55 -14.41 -6.91
C GLU A 140 -16.90 -13.76 -6.59
N ASN A 141 -16.86 -12.49 -6.16
CA ASN A 141 -18.05 -11.67 -5.94
C ASN A 141 -18.00 -10.39 -6.81
N ASN A 142 -18.94 -10.28 -7.75
CA ASN A 142 -18.97 -9.28 -8.80
C ASN A 142 -20.18 -8.35 -8.65
N GLY A 143 -20.16 -7.43 -7.71
CA GLY A 143 -21.19 -6.42 -7.53
C GLY A 143 -20.77 -5.03 -7.97
N ARG A 144 -21.70 -4.25 -8.55
CA ARG A 144 -21.48 -2.89 -9.02
C ARG A 144 -21.21 -2.02 -7.79
N TRP A 145 -20.94 -1.71 -6.96
CA TRP A 145 -20.68 -0.90 -5.74
C TRP A 145 -19.85 -1.64 -4.68
N ILE A 146 -19.58 -2.93 -4.91
CA ILE A 146 -18.90 -3.75 -3.91
C ILE A 146 -17.39 -3.45 -3.87
N ASN A 147 -16.81 -2.88 -4.95
CA ASN A 147 -15.37 -2.63 -5.04
C ASN A 147 -14.91 -1.22 -4.59
N ASN A 148 -15.82 -0.41 -4.03
CA ASN A 148 -15.51 0.96 -3.57
C ASN A 148 -14.32 1.02 -2.59
N ARG A 149 -14.07 -0.06 -1.82
CA ARG A 149 -12.93 -0.13 -0.89
C ARG A 149 -11.59 -0.11 -1.64
N ALA A 150 -11.47 -0.86 -2.72
CA ALA A 150 -10.28 -0.84 -3.56
C ALA A 150 -10.10 0.54 -4.22
N GLU A 151 -11.18 1.11 -4.76
CA GLU A 151 -11.16 2.44 -5.36
C GLU A 151 -10.75 3.52 -4.35
N ASN A 152 -11.33 3.52 -3.17
CA ASN A 152 -10.97 4.47 -2.10
C ASN A 152 -9.51 4.34 -1.67
N SER A 153 -8.95 3.12 -1.70
CA SER A 153 -7.54 2.89 -1.39
C SER A 153 -6.58 3.59 -2.36
N HIS A 154 -7.07 3.92 -3.56
CA HIS A 154 -6.28 4.62 -4.57
C HIS A 154 -6.06 6.10 -4.26
N LEU A 155 -6.97 6.74 -3.53
CA LEU A 155 -6.91 8.17 -3.24
C LEU A 155 -5.62 8.61 -2.54
N PRO A 156 -5.14 7.95 -1.46
CA PRO A 156 -3.89 8.31 -0.82
C PRO A 156 -2.69 8.15 -1.75
N PHE A 157 -2.67 7.09 -2.56
CA PHE A 157 -1.62 6.87 -3.56
C PHE A 157 -1.62 7.98 -4.62
N ARG A 158 -2.80 8.32 -5.19
CA ARG A 158 -2.94 9.37 -6.21
C ARG A 158 -2.53 10.75 -5.71
N ARG A 159 -2.87 11.09 -4.47
CA ARG A 159 -2.43 12.36 -3.85
C ARG A 159 -0.91 12.46 -3.83
N ARG A 160 -0.21 11.37 -3.51
CA ARG A 160 1.26 11.31 -3.48
C ARG A 160 1.88 11.31 -4.86
N GLU A 161 1.33 10.53 -5.78
CA GLU A 161 1.76 10.50 -7.17
C GLU A 161 1.76 11.91 -7.79
N ARG A 162 0.69 12.68 -7.58
CA ARG A 162 0.57 14.06 -8.08
C ARG A 162 1.62 14.99 -7.46
N SER A 163 1.92 14.85 -6.17
CA SER A 163 2.91 15.65 -5.46
C SER A 163 4.36 15.34 -5.85
N MET A 164 4.63 14.14 -6.35
CA MET A 164 6.00 13.63 -6.59
C MET A 164 6.50 13.85 -8.01
N GLN A 165 5.86 14.67 -8.85
CA GLN A 165 6.27 14.82 -10.25
C GLN A 165 6.58 13.47 -10.91
N ARG A 166 5.74 12.84 -11.58
CA ARG A 166 5.82 11.64 -12.45
C ARG A 166 6.96 10.64 -12.18
N PHE A 167 6.67 9.37 -12.16
CA PHE A 167 7.66 8.30 -12.10
C PHE A 167 8.40 8.18 -13.45
N ARG A 168 9.72 7.97 -13.39
CA ARG A 168 10.56 7.78 -14.58
C ARG A 168 10.80 6.30 -14.92
N ARG A 169 10.59 5.38 -13.98
CA ARG A 169 10.85 3.94 -14.16
C ARG A 169 9.82 3.10 -13.39
N MET A 170 9.42 1.98 -13.99
CA MET A 170 8.51 1.01 -13.36
C MET A 170 9.03 0.50 -12.01
N ARG A 171 10.35 0.28 -11.88
CA ARG A 171 10.98 -0.13 -10.63
C ARG A 171 10.82 0.90 -9.51
N SER A 172 10.92 2.18 -9.84
CA SER A 172 10.71 3.27 -8.86
C SER A 172 9.25 3.34 -8.41
N LEU A 173 8.30 3.17 -9.33
CA LEU A 173 6.88 3.08 -9.01
C LEU A 173 6.59 1.87 -8.10
N GLN A 174 7.13 0.68 -8.43
CA GLN A 174 6.95 -0.54 -7.62
C GLN A 174 7.52 -0.36 -6.21
N LYS A 175 8.72 0.20 -6.09
CA LYS A 175 9.37 0.49 -4.79
C LYS A 175 8.50 1.44 -3.98
N PHE A 176 8.09 2.55 -4.58
CA PHE A 176 7.24 3.54 -3.94
C PHE A 176 5.91 2.93 -3.48
N ALA A 177 5.18 2.24 -4.36
CA ALA A 177 3.89 1.64 -4.03
C ALA A 177 4.00 0.64 -2.86
N SER A 178 5.05 -0.17 -2.83
CA SER A 178 5.31 -1.13 -1.75
C SER A 178 5.56 -0.46 -0.40
N ILE A 179 6.40 0.58 -0.38
CA ILE A 179 6.73 1.30 0.86
C ILE A 179 5.52 2.10 1.33
N HIS A 180 4.92 2.89 0.42
CA HIS A 180 3.77 3.73 0.73
C HIS A 180 2.62 2.92 1.32
N SER A 181 2.27 1.77 0.71
CA SER A 181 1.20 0.91 1.21
C SER A 181 1.44 0.44 2.63
N SER A 182 2.65 -0.08 2.91
CA SER A 182 2.98 -0.62 4.24
C SER A 182 2.96 0.46 5.32
N VAL A 183 3.55 1.61 5.02
CA VAL A 183 3.62 2.71 5.99
C VAL A 183 2.27 3.40 6.15
N TYR A 184 1.50 3.55 5.06
CA TYR A 184 0.15 4.09 5.10
C TYR A 184 -0.74 3.26 6.03
N ASN A 185 -0.79 1.95 5.84
CA ASN A 185 -1.56 1.05 6.70
C ASN A 185 -1.16 1.17 8.19
N HIS A 186 0.14 1.30 8.45
CA HIS A 186 0.64 1.36 9.83
C HIS A 186 0.24 2.63 10.58
N PHE A 187 0.20 3.77 9.89
CA PHE A 187 -0.06 5.07 10.50
C PHE A 187 -1.47 5.62 10.32
N ASN A 188 -2.24 5.05 9.41
CA ASN A 188 -3.54 5.60 9.02
C ASN A 188 -4.69 4.68 9.45
N LYS A 189 -4.61 4.15 10.67
CA LYS A 189 -5.71 3.40 11.27
C LYS A 189 -6.91 4.33 11.40
N GLU A 190 -8.01 3.92 10.87
CA GLU A 190 -9.41 4.38 11.01
C GLU A 190 -9.63 5.78 11.60
N ARG A 191 -9.16 6.80 10.90
CA ARG A 191 -9.29 8.20 11.32
C ARG A 191 -10.74 8.62 11.62
N HIS A 192 -11.71 7.90 11.09
CA HIS A 192 -13.14 8.19 11.26
C HIS A 192 -13.70 7.77 12.62
N HIS A 193 -13.03 6.86 13.32
CA HIS A 193 -13.48 6.32 14.60
C HIS A 193 -12.82 6.97 15.82
N TYR A 194 -11.80 7.82 15.59
CA TYR A 194 -11.04 8.43 16.67
C TYR A 194 -11.14 9.96 16.61
N ASN A 195 -11.24 10.58 17.78
CA ASN A 195 -11.05 12.03 17.89
C ASN A 195 -9.59 12.40 17.56
N ARG A 196 -9.31 13.70 17.40
CA ARG A 196 -7.99 14.19 16.98
C ARG A 196 -6.86 13.78 17.93
N ASP A 197 -7.12 13.76 19.23
CA ASP A 197 -6.10 13.51 20.24
C ASP A 197 -5.79 12.03 20.35
N ASN A 198 -6.79 11.15 20.41
CA ASN A 198 -6.60 9.70 20.35
C ASN A 198 -5.92 9.28 19.04
N PHE A 199 -6.20 9.95 17.93
CA PHE A 199 -5.50 9.68 16.66
C PHE A 199 -4.01 10.04 16.75
N LYS A 200 -3.64 11.14 17.43
CA LYS A 200 -2.25 11.51 17.65
C LYS A 200 -1.53 10.52 18.58
N GLU A 201 -2.17 10.11 19.67
CA GLU A 201 -1.65 9.12 20.61
C GLU A 201 -1.40 7.77 19.93
N ASN A 202 -2.38 7.27 19.18
CA ASN A 202 -2.25 6.04 18.40
C ASN A 202 -1.10 6.10 17.38
N ARG A 203 -0.91 7.26 16.75
CA ARG A 203 0.24 7.48 15.86
C ARG A 203 1.55 7.48 16.61
N THR A 204 1.61 8.04 17.80
CA THR A 204 2.81 8.04 18.65
C THR A 204 3.13 6.62 19.11
N ALA A 205 2.12 5.87 19.55
CA ALA A 205 2.28 4.46 19.91
C ALA A 205 2.75 3.61 18.71
N ALA A 206 2.17 3.80 17.54
CA ALA A 206 2.61 3.13 16.31
C ALA A 206 4.09 3.41 15.97
N TRP A 207 4.58 4.59 16.32
CA TRP A 207 6.00 4.93 16.23
C TRP A 207 6.89 4.13 17.18
N GLN A 208 6.47 4.03 18.42
CA GLN A 208 7.23 3.29 19.45
C GLN A 208 7.42 1.83 19.02
N VAL A 209 6.40 1.21 18.42
CA VAL A 209 6.48 -0.17 17.91
C VAL A 209 7.55 -0.33 16.81
N ILE A 210 7.83 0.70 16.03
CA ILE A 210 8.89 0.65 15.00
C ILE A 210 10.27 0.86 15.61
N VAL A 211 10.38 1.76 16.58
CA VAL A 211 11.67 2.22 17.13
C VAL A 211 12.22 1.31 18.24
N CYS A 212 11.33 0.75 19.07
CA CYS A 212 11.76 -0.04 20.25
C CYS A 212 12.03 -1.53 19.96
N ASN A 213 11.88 -1.98 18.71
CA ASN A 213 12.14 -3.37 18.33
C ASN A 213 13.40 -3.53 17.45
N HIS A 214 14.38 -2.65 17.67
CA HIS A 214 15.74 -2.76 17.10
C HIS A 214 16.79 -2.69 18.21
#